data_20a13aabd532227b7d53c03a71817ab8
#
_entry.id   20a13aabd532227b7d53c03a71817ab8
#
_cell.length_a   1.000
_cell.length_b   1.000
_cell.length_c   1.000
_cell.angle_alpha   90.00
_cell.angle_beta   90.00
_cell.angle_gamma   90.00
#
_symmetry.space_group_name_H-M   'P 1'
#
loop_
_entity.id
_entity.type
_entity.pdbx_description
1 polymer ?
#
loop_
_entity_poly.entity_id
_entity_poly.type
_entity_poly.pdbx_seq_one_letter_code
_entity_poly.pdbx_strand_id
1 'polypeptide(L)'
;MADPHPIVSYSKRAKFEDVRDDLKLAIEGKGLVIDYQSYVNRMLERTGKDVGSARKLYADAQAFVFCSAALSRKTMEADPANAALCPYSVMVYEMVREPGVVYVSYRRPWRPDGSAASKAALMEVDKLLEGIAREALGLR
;
A
#
# COMPACT_ATOMS: atom_id res chain seq x y z
N MET A 1 -12.32 -12.72 14.30
CA MET A 1 -12.35 -13.18 12.90
C MET A 1 -11.77 -12.11 11.99
N ALA A 2 -10.91 -12.50 11.09
CA ALA A 2 -10.29 -11.55 10.18
C ALA A 2 -11.33 -10.98 9.21
N ASP A 3 -11.25 -9.67 8.97
CA ASP A 3 -12.04 -9.01 7.93
C ASP A 3 -11.63 -9.60 6.57
N PRO A 4 -12.56 -10.18 5.80
CA PRO A 4 -12.22 -10.75 4.51
C PRO A 4 -11.91 -9.71 3.43
N HIS A 5 -12.06 -8.42 3.73
CA HIS A 5 -11.84 -7.38 2.75
C HIS A 5 -10.34 -7.26 2.42
N PRO A 6 -9.94 -7.48 1.15
CA PRO A 6 -8.52 -7.51 0.81
C PRO A 6 -7.86 -6.13 0.76
N ILE A 7 -8.64 -5.06 0.64
CA ILE A 7 -8.12 -3.70 0.56
C ILE A 7 -8.44 -2.96 1.86
N VAL A 8 -7.40 -2.39 2.46
CA VAL A 8 -7.54 -1.53 3.63
C VAL A 8 -7.29 -0.10 3.18
N SER A 9 -8.21 0.81 3.50
CA SER A 9 -8.11 2.22 3.13
C SER A 9 -8.36 3.11 4.33
N TYR A 10 -7.53 4.13 4.47
CA TYR A 10 -7.70 5.22 5.42
C TYR A 10 -7.68 6.52 4.65
N SER A 11 -8.35 7.56 5.15
CA SER A 11 -8.35 8.86 4.48
C SER A 11 -8.45 9.99 5.48
N LYS A 12 -8.07 11.18 5.02
CA LYS A 12 -8.32 12.43 5.75
C LYS A 12 -8.26 13.61 4.78
N ARG A 13 -8.78 14.75 5.22
CA ARG A 13 -8.58 16.01 4.51
C ARG A 13 -7.14 16.45 4.68
N ALA A 14 -6.43 16.62 3.58
CA ALA A 14 -5.02 17.01 3.58
C ALA A 14 -4.58 17.36 2.17
N LYS A 15 -3.38 17.88 2.05
CA LYS A 15 -2.73 18.05 0.76
C LYS A 15 -2.07 16.75 0.36
N PHE A 16 -2.20 16.38 -0.90
CA PHE A 16 -1.62 15.15 -1.41
C PHE A 16 -0.11 15.07 -1.13
N GLU A 17 0.60 16.14 -1.43
CA GLU A 17 2.07 16.16 -1.28
C GLU A 17 2.50 15.89 0.17
N ASP A 18 1.75 16.43 1.13
CA ASP A 18 2.06 16.24 2.54
C ASP A 18 1.91 14.77 2.95
N VAL A 19 0.82 14.13 2.53
CA VAL A 19 0.57 12.72 2.86
C VAL A 19 1.56 11.82 2.14
N ARG A 20 1.86 12.12 0.87
CA ARG A 20 2.87 11.37 0.11
C ARG A 20 4.22 11.40 0.83
N ASP A 21 4.66 12.59 1.25
CA ASP A 21 5.94 12.75 1.92
C ASP A 21 5.94 12.08 3.30
N ASP A 22 4.83 12.20 4.03
CA ASP A 22 4.68 11.54 5.34
C ASP A 22 4.66 10.03 5.21
N LEU A 23 4.06 9.49 4.13
CA LEU A 23 4.07 8.07 3.85
C LEU A 23 5.50 7.58 3.60
N LYS A 24 6.25 8.31 2.80
CA LYS A 24 7.66 7.98 2.54
C LYS A 24 8.46 7.96 3.83
N LEU A 25 8.27 8.97 4.67
CA LEU A 25 8.96 9.05 5.96
C LEU A 25 8.54 7.92 6.90
N ALA A 26 7.27 7.53 6.90
CA ALA A 26 6.78 6.45 7.72
C ALA A 26 7.44 5.12 7.34
N ILE A 27 7.62 4.88 6.05
CA ILE A 27 8.30 3.68 5.54
C ILE A 27 9.77 3.70 5.94
N GLU A 28 10.46 4.79 5.61
CA GLU A 28 11.91 4.92 5.85
C GLU A 28 12.23 4.97 7.34
N GLY A 29 11.35 5.55 8.14
CA GLY A 29 11.52 5.63 9.59
C GLY A 29 11.52 4.28 10.29
N LYS A 30 11.02 3.24 9.64
CA LYS A 30 11.07 1.88 10.16
C LYS A 30 12.31 1.11 9.68
N GLY A 31 13.24 1.80 9.02
CA GLY A 31 14.47 1.20 8.50
C GLY A 31 14.25 0.43 7.20
N LEU A 32 13.14 0.66 6.52
CA LEU A 32 12.83 -0.03 5.27
C LEU A 32 13.30 0.81 4.09
N VAL A 33 13.73 0.12 3.03
CA VAL A 33 14.19 0.76 1.79
C VAL A 33 13.06 0.70 0.76
N ILE A 34 12.75 1.85 0.18
CA ILE A 34 11.77 1.91 -0.91
C ILE A 34 12.47 1.46 -2.19
N ASP A 35 12.00 0.36 -2.76
CA ASP A 35 12.57 -0.21 -3.98
C ASP A 35 12.09 0.56 -5.21
N TYR A 36 10.85 1.02 -5.21
CA TYR A 36 10.26 1.63 -6.37
C TYR A 36 9.11 2.55 -5.97
N GLN A 37 9.00 3.67 -6.70
CA GLN A 37 7.86 4.60 -6.58
C GLN A 37 7.15 4.66 -7.93
N SER A 38 5.89 4.27 -7.95
CA SER A 38 5.09 4.22 -9.16
C SER A 38 4.17 5.44 -9.24
N TYR A 39 4.05 6.01 -10.43
CA TYR A 39 3.18 7.17 -10.71
C TYR A 39 1.97 6.68 -11.52
N VAL A 40 1.02 6.09 -10.83
CA VAL A 40 -0.14 5.43 -11.45
C VAL A 40 -0.99 6.39 -12.26
N ASN A 41 -1.20 7.62 -11.77
CA ASN A 41 -1.98 8.61 -12.49
C ASN A 41 -1.35 8.95 -13.85
N ARG A 42 -0.02 9.04 -13.91
CA ARG A 42 0.69 9.35 -15.16
C ARG A 42 0.54 8.22 -16.17
N MET A 43 0.59 6.99 -15.71
CA MET A 43 0.39 5.84 -16.59
C MET A 43 -1.02 5.83 -17.17
N LEU A 44 -2.02 6.09 -16.33
CA LEU A 44 -3.42 6.11 -16.77
C LEU A 44 -3.68 7.26 -17.76
N GLU A 45 -3.09 8.43 -17.51
CA GLU A 45 -3.25 9.59 -18.41
C GLU A 45 -2.56 9.33 -19.76
N ARG A 46 -1.38 8.71 -19.73
CA ARG A 46 -0.61 8.41 -20.95
C ARG A 46 -1.31 7.38 -21.84
N THR A 47 -2.01 6.43 -21.25
CA THR A 47 -2.59 5.29 -21.97
C THR A 47 -4.09 5.40 -22.20
N GLY A 48 -4.76 6.40 -21.65
CA GLY A 48 -6.22 6.49 -21.66
C GLY A 48 -6.81 6.43 -23.06
N LYS A 49 -6.24 7.19 -24.01
CA LYS A 49 -6.70 7.19 -25.39
C LYS A 49 -6.58 5.79 -26.03
N ASP A 50 -5.49 5.11 -25.76
CA ASP A 50 -5.19 3.82 -26.37
C ASP A 50 -6.15 2.74 -25.93
N VAL A 51 -6.68 2.84 -24.71
CA VAL A 51 -7.62 1.85 -24.16
C VAL A 51 -9.06 2.34 -24.19
N GLY A 52 -9.33 3.46 -24.85
CA GLY A 52 -10.70 3.95 -25.03
C GLY A 52 -11.30 4.61 -23.78
N SER A 53 -10.48 5.08 -22.84
CA SER A 53 -10.98 5.73 -21.63
C SER A 53 -10.02 6.84 -21.19
N ALA A 54 -10.32 8.06 -21.61
CA ALA A 54 -9.47 9.22 -21.32
C ALA A 54 -9.95 10.03 -20.11
N ARG A 55 -10.97 9.54 -19.38
CA ARG A 55 -11.50 10.24 -18.22
C ARG A 55 -10.46 10.25 -17.10
N LYS A 56 -10.17 11.42 -16.55
CA LYS A 56 -9.23 11.56 -15.45
C LYS A 56 -9.88 11.08 -14.14
N LEU A 57 -9.28 10.11 -13.49
CA LEU A 57 -9.80 9.53 -12.25
C LEU A 57 -9.14 10.16 -11.02
N TYR A 58 -7.83 10.38 -11.10
CA TYR A 58 -7.03 10.86 -9.97
C TYR A 58 -6.41 12.21 -10.26
N ALA A 59 -6.46 13.10 -9.27
CA ALA A 59 -5.65 14.31 -9.31
C ALA A 59 -4.17 13.92 -9.20
N ASP A 60 -3.87 12.94 -8.33
CA ASP A 60 -2.56 12.31 -8.24
C ASP A 60 -2.74 10.92 -7.62
N ALA A 61 -1.89 9.97 -8.00
CA ALA A 61 -1.91 8.62 -7.43
C ALA A 61 -0.52 8.01 -7.57
N GLN A 62 0.08 7.68 -6.44
CA GLN A 62 1.44 7.13 -6.40
C GLN A 62 1.47 5.93 -5.48
N ALA A 63 2.35 4.98 -5.78
CA ALA A 63 2.56 3.80 -4.95
C ALA A 63 4.01 3.72 -4.53
N PHE A 64 4.24 3.33 -3.28
CA PHE A 64 5.57 3.00 -2.78
C PHE A 64 5.65 1.48 -2.63
N VAL A 65 6.70 0.91 -3.20
CA VAL A 65 6.94 -0.54 -3.19
C VAL A 65 8.20 -0.82 -2.36
N PHE A 66 8.08 -1.71 -1.40
CA PHE A 66 9.17 -2.00 -0.47
C PHE A 66 9.00 -3.37 0.17
N CYS A 67 10.05 -3.85 0.84
CA CYS A 67 10.02 -5.10 1.59
C CYS A 67 10.64 -4.89 2.96
N SER A 68 10.25 -5.75 3.89
CA SER A 68 10.95 -5.93 5.16
C SER A 68 11.75 -7.22 5.05
N ALA A 69 13.08 -7.14 5.13
CA ALA A 69 13.91 -8.32 5.02
C ALA A 69 13.53 -9.39 6.07
N ALA A 70 13.34 -8.96 7.31
CA ALA A 70 13.02 -9.88 8.40
C ALA A 70 11.63 -10.51 8.23
N LEU A 71 10.61 -9.70 7.97
CA LEU A 71 9.24 -10.21 7.86
C LEU A 71 9.02 -11.00 6.58
N SER A 72 9.59 -10.54 5.46
CA SER A 72 9.47 -11.26 4.20
C SER A 72 10.11 -12.64 4.31
N ARG A 73 11.30 -12.73 4.90
CA ARG A 73 11.95 -14.01 5.12
C ARG A 73 11.11 -14.93 5.99
N LYS A 74 10.52 -14.40 7.05
CA LYS A 74 9.67 -15.16 7.96
C LYS A 74 8.45 -15.73 7.25
N THR A 75 7.80 -14.93 6.38
CA THR A 75 6.65 -15.42 5.63
C THR A 75 7.05 -16.52 4.64
N MET A 76 8.21 -16.37 3.99
CA MET A 76 8.68 -17.32 2.99
C MET A 76 9.21 -18.61 3.62
N GLU A 77 9.77 -18.52 4.83
CA GLU A 77 10.18 -19.74 5.57
C GLU A 77 8.96 -20.54 5.99
N ALA A 78 7.85 -19.86 6.33
CA ALA A 78 6.60 -20.54 6.66
C ALA A 78 5.98 -21.20 5.43
N ASP A 79 6.05 -20.54 4.28
CA ASP A 79 5.55 -21.06 3.00
C ASP A 79 6.23 -20.30 1.86
N PRO A 80 7.07 -20.97 1.05
CA PRO A 80 7.76 -20.31 -0.07
C PRO A 80 6.84 -19.60 -1.06
N ALA A 81 5.58 -20.04 -1.19
CA ALA A 81 4.61 -19.39 -2.08
C ALA A 81 4.27 -17.98 -1.62
N ASN A 82 4.54 -17.62 -0.37
CA ASN A 82 4.35 -16.25 0.14
C ASN A 82 5.26 -15.24 -0.56
N ALA A 83 6.23 -15.70 -1.34
CA ALA A 83 7.00 -14.82 -2.21
C ALA A 83 6.11 -13.99 -3.13
N ALA A 84 4.94 -14.52 -3.50
CA ALA A 84 3.98 -13.80 -4.34
C ALA A 84 3.35 -12.58 -3.62
N LEU A 85 3.47 -12.49 -2.31
CA LEU A 85 2.97 -11.35 -1.52
C LEU A 85 4.07 -10.34 -1.18
N CYS A 86 5.24 -10.49 -1.75
CA CYS A 86 6.39 -9.59 -1.61
C CYS A 86 6.82 -9.17 -3.02
N PRO A 87 7.07 -7.87 -3.28
CA PRO A 87 7.11 -6.75 -2.34
C PRO A 87 5.73 -6.25 -1.94
N TYR A 88 5.69 -5.43 -0.89
CA TYR A 88 4.48 -4.75 -0.44
C TYR A 88 4.30 -3.46 -1.23
N SER A 89 3.04 -3.06 -1.42
CA SER A 89 2.71 -1.81 -2.11
C SER A 89 1.71 -1.03 -1.28
N VAL A 90 2.02 0.25 -1.03
CA VAL A 90 1.10 1.16 -0.35
C VAL A 90 0.84 2.33 -1.28
N MET A 91 -0.45 2.58 -1.56
CA MET A 91 -0.91 3.64 -2.44
C MET A 91 -1.26 4.89 -1.65
N VAL A 92 -0.94 6.04 -2.22
CA VAL A 92 -1.48 7.33 -1.79
C VAL A 92 -2.15 7.97 -2.99
N TYR A 93 -3.40 8.42 -2.84
CA TYR A 93 -4.11 9.01 -3.97
C TYR A 93 -5.16 10.02 -3.54
N GLU A 94 -5.44 10.93 -4.46
CA GLU A 94 -6.52 11.90 -4.37
C GLU A 94 -7.34 11.78 -5.64
N MET A 95 -8.67 11.64 -5.49
CA MET A 95 -9.57 11.49 -6.63
C MET A 95 -10.02 12.84 -7.14
N VAL A 96 -10.19 12.98 -8.45
CA VAL A 96 -10.71 14.20 -9.05
C VAL A 96 -12.09 14.53 -8.51
N ARG A 97 -12.92 13.52 -8.27
CA ARG A 97 -14.29 13.70 -7.78
C ARG A 97 -14.37 14.07 -6.29
N GLU A 98 -13.26 13.97 -5.57
CA GLU A 98 -13.25 14.24 -4.13
C GLU A 98 -12.00 15.04 -3.77
N PRO A 99 -11.89 16.28 -4.26
CA PRO A 99 -10.70 17.10 -4.05
C PRO A 99 -10.50 17.40 -2.56
N GLY A 100 -9.25 17.41 -2.13
CA GLY A 100 -8.88 17.72 -0.75
C GLY A 100 -8.96 16.53 0.21
N VAL A 101 -9.36 15.35 -0.26
CA VAL A 101 -9.36 14.13 0.55
C VAL A 101 -8.30 13.19 0.00
N VAL A 102 -7.35 12.79 0.85
CA VAL A 102 -6.24 11.93 0.46
C VAL A 102 -6.41 10.57 1.12
N TYR A 103 -6.27 9.53 0.32
CA TYR A 103 -6.39 8.14 0.73
C TYR A 103 -5.03 7.48 0.78
N VAL A 104 -4.84 6.61 1.77
CA VAL A 104 -3.72 5.67 1.81
C VAL A 104 -4.33 4.27 1.89
N SER A 105 -3.98 3.45 0.92
CA SER A 105 -4.57 2.11 0.79
C SER A 105 -3.48 1.08 0.55
N TYR A 106 -3.70 -0.11 1.06
CA TYR A 106 -2.82 -1.23 0.79
C TYR A 106 -3.61 -2.52 0.68
N ARG A 107 -3.01 -3.50 0.01
CA ARG A 107 -3.58 -4.84 -0.09
C ARG A 107 -3.11 -5.64 1.13
N ARG A 108 -4.08 -6.22 1.83
CA ARG A 108 -3.78 -7.06 2.99
C ARG A 108 -3.09 -8.35 2.52
N PRO A 109 -1.97 -8.74 3.12
CA PRO A 109 -1.32 -10.02 2.80
C PRO A 109 -2.10 -11.15 3.46
N TRP A 110 -3.08 -11.68 2.75
CA TRP A 110 -4.08 -12.59 3.31
C TRP A 110 -4.09 -13.91 2.56
N ARG A 111 -3.93 -15.02 3.29
CA ARG A 111 -4.03 -16.37 2.75
C ARG A 111 -4.78 -17.25 3.74
N PRO A 112 -6.12 -17.36 3.60
CA PRO A 112 -6.94 -18.11 4.57
C PRO A 112 -6.67 -19.62 4.54
N ASP A 113 -6.11 -20.13 3.44
CA ASP A 113 -5.79 -21.56 3.25
C ASP A 113 -4.39 -21.93 3.74
N GLY A 114 -3.64 -20.98 4.29
CA GLY A 114 -2.28 -21.22 4.75
C GLY A 114 -2.23 -21.91 6.11
N SER A 115 -1.02 -22.38 6.46
CA SER A 115 -0.76 -22.96 7.78
C SER A 115 -0.87 -21.88 8.86
N ALA A 116 -0.95 -22.32 10.12
CA ALA A 116 -0.97 -21.40 11.27
C ALA A 116 0.27 -20.52 11.30
N ALA A 117 1.46 -21.09 10.99
CA ALA A 117 2.71 -20.34 10.96
C ALA A 117 2.70 -19.28 9.86
N SER A 118 2.19 -19.62 8.67
CA SER A 118 2.07 -18.69 7.56
C SER A 118 1.11 -17.55 7.90
N LYS A 119 -0.06 -17.87 8.47
CA LYS A 119 -1.04 -16.85 8.86
C LYS A 119 -0.47 -15.90 9.90
N ALA A 120 0.26 -16.41 10.89
CA ALA A 120 0.87 -15.58 11.93
C ALA A 120 1.93 -14.64 11.35
N ALA A 121 2.76 -15.14 10.44
CA ALA A 121 3.80 -14.33 9.79
C ALA A 121 3.19 -13.25 8.91
N LEU A 122 2.16 -13.59 8.13
CA LEU A 122 1.47 -12.61 7.28
C LEU A 122 0.74 -11.55 8.11
N MET A 123 0.24 -11.90 9.28
CA MET A 123 -0.38 -10.94 10.18
C MET A 123 0.62 -9.90 10.70
N GLU A 124 1.87 -10.28 10.91
CA GLU A 124 2.91 -9.32 11.29
C GLU A 124 3.16 -8.30 10.15
N VAL A 125 3.12 -8.76 8.90
CA VAL A 125 3.21 -7.87 7.74
C VAL A 125 2.01 -6.93 7.68
N ASP A 126 0.81 -7.46 7.89
CA ASP A 126 -0.41 -6.66 7.90
C ASP A 126 -0.34 -5.55 8.95
N LYS A 127 0.15 -5.86 10.15
CA LYS A 127 0.34 -4.87 11.21
C LYS A 127 1.36 -3.80 10.83
N LEU A 128 2.43 -4.19 10.15
CA LEU A 128 3.42 -3.24 9.65
C LEU A 128 2.78 -2.26 8.67
N LEU A 129 2.03 -2.78 7.70
CA LEU A 129 1.38 -1.96 6.68
C LEU A 129 0.31 -1.04 7.29
N GLU A 130 -0.48 -1.55 8.23
CA GLU A 130 -1.45 -0.74 8.95
C GLU A 130 -0.77 0.40 9.70
N GLY A 131 0.30 0.11 10.42
CA GLY A 131 1.04 1.13 11.16
C GLY A 131 1.59 2.22 10.26
N ILE A 132 2.14 1.84 9.12
CA ILE A 132 2.66 2.79 8.13
C ILE A 132 1.55 3.68 7.60
N ALA A 133 0.43 3.10 7.19
CA ALA A 133 -0.69 3.85 6.63
C ALA A 133 -1.28 4.82 7.64
N ARG A 134 -1.47 4.39 8.88
CA ARG A 134 -2.00 5.24 9.94
C ARG A 134 -1.04 6.37 10.29
N GLU A 135 0.24 6.08 10.36
CA GLU A 135 1.25 7.10 10.65
C GLU A 135 1.31 8.16 9.56
N ALA A 136 1.23 7.75 8.30
CA ALA A 136 1.24 8.67 7.16
C ALA A 136 0.08 9.68 7.22
N LEU A 137 -1.03 9.28 7.82
CA LEU A 137 -2.21 10.13 7.95
C LEU A 137 -2.34 10.76 9.34
N GLY A 138 -1.38 10.53 10.24
CA GLY A 138 -1.44 11.03 11.60
C GLY A 138 -2.55 10.40 12.44
N LEU A 139 -2.99 9.20 12.09
CA LEU A 139 -4.00 8.44 12.82
C LEU A 139 -3.34 7.60 13.92
N ARG A 140 -4.06 7.36 15.00
CA ARG A 140 -3.58 6.54 16.10
C ARG A 140 -4.31 5.22 16.22
#